data_78e6e9a4fb1dc813c332a87dd10c634b
#
_entry.id   78e6e9a4fb1dc813c332a87dd10c634b
#
_cell.length_a   1.000
_cell.length_b   1.000
_cell.length_c   1.000
_cell.angle_alpha   90.00
_cell.angle_beta   90.00
_cell.angle_gamma   90.00
#
_symmetry.space_group_name_H-M   'P 1'
#
loop_
_entity.id
_entity.type
_entity.pdbx_description
1 polymer ?
#
loop_
_entity_poly.entity_id
_entity_poly.type
_entity_poly.pdbx_seq_one_letter_code
_entity_poly.pdbx_strand_id
1 'polypeptide(L)'
;MTKKVTDLLDAAKVKYTVFSDIKPNPTIANVKNGVKAFKAAKADCIIAIGGGSSMDTAKAIGIIVNNPKFADVRSLEGLSPTKKPAVFTIAVPTTSGTAAEVTINYVITDRAKDRKFVCVDPHDIPMIAVVDSDMMLSMPDKLAAATGMDALTHAIEGYITRAANDMTDMFHLKAIELIAQYLRDSVNGKGEKKEKAREKMALAQYLQFSQQLQ
;
A
#
# COMPACT_ATOMS: atom_id res chain seq x y z
N MET A 1 -6.96 -14.70 2.59
CA MET A 1 -7.28 -13.31 2.95
C MET A 1 -8.36 -12.73 2.08
N THR A 2 -8.25 -12.72 0.77
CA THR A 2 -9.33 -12.24 -0.13
C THR A 2 -10.69 -12.85 0.22
N LYS A 3 -10.73 -14.16 0.52
CA LYS A 3 -11.98 -14.84 0.90
C LYS A 3 -12.69 -14.23 2.12
N LYS A 4 -11.96 -13.76 3.14
CA LYS A 4 -12.57 -13.08 4.30
C LYS A 4 -13.40 -11.86 3.86
N VAL A 5 -12.85 -11.08 2.93
CA VAL A 5 -13.52 -9.87 2.43
C VAL A 5 -14.66 -10.23 1.47
N THR A 6 -14.45 -11.19 0.56
CA THR A 6 -15.54 -11.61 -0.36
C THR A 6 -16.72 -12.23 0.38
N ASP A 7 -16.48 -13.01 1.44
CA ASP A 7 -17.56 -13.56 2.27
C ASP A 7 -18.43 -12.46 2.93
N LEU A 8 -17.79 -11.35 3.34
CA LEU A 8 -18.52 -10.18 3.88
C LEU A 8 -19.33 -9.47 2.79
N LEU A 9 -18.76 -9.31 1.59
CA LEU A 9 -19.46 -8.70 0.45
C LEU A 9 -20.64 -9.55 0.01
N ASP A 10 -20.48 -10.89 -0.02
CA ASP A 10 -21.56 -11.83 -0.32
C ASP A 10 -22.67 -11.75 0.72
N ALA A 11 -22.33 -11.72 2.02
CA ALA A 11 -23.30 -11.56 3.10
C ALA A 11 -24.07 -10.22 3.00
N ALA A 12 -23.38 -9.16 2.59
CA ALA A 12 -23.97 -7.83 2.36
C ALA A 12 -24.68 -7.70 1.01
N LYS A 13 -24.67 -8.75 0.18
CA LYS A 13 -25.24 -8.77 -1.19
C LYS A 13 -24.66 -7.68 -2.10
N VAL A 14 -23.40 -7.31 -1.89
CA VAL A 14 -22.66 -6.37 -2.72
C VAL A 14 -22.09 -7.11 -3.92
N LYS A 15 -22.35 -6.62 -5.13
CA LYS A 15 -21.75 -7.19 -6.35
C LYS A 15 -20.29 -6.78 -6.46
N TYR A 16 -19.41 -7.72 -6.78
CA TYR A 16 -17.98 -7.44 -6.97
C TYR A 16 -17.39 -8.29 -8.10
N THR A 17 -16.23 -7.89 -8.57
CA THR A 17 -15.39 -8.67 -9.49
C THR A 17 -13.98 -8.73 -8.92
N VAL A 18 -13.38 -9.92 -8.87
CA VAL A 18 -12.02 -10.10 -8.36
C VAL A 18 -11.03 -9.95 -9.51
N PHE A 19 -10.06 -9.05 -9.35
CA PHE A 19 -8.90 -8.93 -10.21
C PHE A 19 -7.66 -9.38 -9.44
N SER A 20 -7.06 -10.49 -9.83
CA SER A 20 -5.92 -11.12 -9.16
C SER A 20 -4.63 -11.20 -9.99
N ASP A 21 -4.60 -10.57 -11.18
CA ASP A 21 -3.38 -10.47 -11.99
C ASP A 21 -2.40 -9.44 -11.38
N ILE A 22 -2.03 -9.67 -10.12
CA ILE A 22 -1.08 -8.85 -9.37
C ILE A 22 0.22 -9.64 -9.25
N LYS A 23 1.34 -8.99 -9.58
CA LYS A 23 2.68 -9.57 -9.46
C LYS A 23 3.52 -8.75 -8.49
N PRO A 24 4.48 -9.38 -7.82
CA PRO A 24 5.54 -8.62 -7.14
C PRO A 24 6.17 -7.64 -8.13
N ASN A 25 6.35 -6.39 -7.71
CA ASN A 25 6.78 -5.30 -8.60
C ASN A 25 5.83 -5.14 -9.81
N PRO A 26 4.67 -4.51 -9.62
CA PRO A 26 3.63 -4.44 -10.64
C PRO A 26 4.15 -3.81 -11.93
N THR A 27 3.72 -4.37 -13.05
CA THR A 27 4.18 -3.94 -14.38
C THR A 27 3.14 -3.05 -15.06
N ILE A 28 3.58 -2.32 -16.09
CA ILE A 28 2.68 -1.55 -16.95
C ILE A 28 1.55 -2.42 -17.52
N ALA A 29 1.85 -3.70 -17.84
CA ALA A 29 0.84 -4.63 -18.34
C ALA A 29 -0.22 -4.95 -17.27
N ASN A 30 0.18 -5.16 -16.00
CA ASN A 30 -0.76 -5.37 -14.90
C ASN A 30 -1.71 -4.19 -14.74
N VAL A 31 -1.20 -2.97 -14.78
CA VAL A 31 -2.02 -1.74 -14.71
C VAL A 31 -3.01 -1.68 -15.88
N LYS A 32 -2.55 -1.89 -17.12
CA LYS A 32 -3.43 -1.90 -18.30
C LYS A 32 -4.55 -2.95 -18.20
N ASN A 33 -4.20 -4.16 -17.76
CA ASN A 33 -5.16 -5.25 -17.55
C ASN A 33 -6.18 -4.88 -16.46
N GLY A 34 -5.72 -4.28 -15.35
CA GLY A 34 -6.58 -3.82 -14.28
C GLY A 34 -7.56 -2.72 -14.71
N VAL A 35 -7.09 -1.73 -15.46
CA VAL A 35 -7.97 -0.68 -16.03
C VAL A 35 -9.03 -1.30 -16.97
N LYS A 36 -8.65 -2.28 -17.78
CA LYS A 36 -9.59 -3.00 -18.66
C LYS A 36 -10.61 -3.77 -17.84
N ALA A 37 -10.17 -4.50 -16.80
CA ALA A 37 -11.04 -5.28 -15.92
C ALA A 37 -12.03 -4.37 -15.16
N PHE A 38 -11.56 -3.24 -14.61
CA PHE A 38 -12.40 -2.26 -13.92
C PHE A 38 -13.53 -1.74 -14.82
N LYS A 39 -13.18 -1.33 -16.04
CA LYS A 39 -14.17 -0.84 -17.03
C LYS A 39 -15.15 -1.92 -17.47
N ALA A 40 -14.68 -3.15 -17.69
CA ALA A 40 -15.51 -4.28 -18.08
C ALA A 40 -16.52 -4.66 -16.98
N ALA A 41 -16.09 -4.61 -15.72
CA ALA A 41 -16.94 -4.85 -14.56
C ALA A 41 -17.93 -3.69 -14.30
N LYS A 42 -17.77 -2.54 -14.94
CA LYS A 42 -18.51 -1.30 -14.65
C LYS A 42 -18.45 -0.96 -13.15
N ALA A 43 -17.29 -1.19 -12.54
CA ALA A 43 -17.07 -0.91 -11.14
C ALA A 43 -16.99 0.61 -10.89
N ASP A 44 -17.35 1.03 -9.69
CA ASP A 44 -17.33 2.42 -9.22
C ASP A 44 -16.33 2.64 -8.08
N CYS A 45 -15.83 1.55 -7.48
CA CYS A 45 -14.83 1.60 -6.42
C CYS A 45 -13.82 0.44 -6.54
N ILE A 46 -12.71 0.55 -5.79
CA ILE A 46 -11.69 -0.48 -5.66
C ILE A 46 -11.55 -0.86 -4.19
N ILE A 47 -11.54 -2.17 -3.89
CA ILE A 47 -11.06 -2.69 -2.61
C ILE A 47 -9.70 -3.35 -2.88
N ALA A 48 -8.63 -2.70 -2.47
CA ALA A 48 -7.27 -3.20 -2.64
C ALA A 48 -6.87 -4.04 -1.42
N ILE A 49 -6.60 -5.33 -1.62
CA ILE A 49 -6.22 -6.25 -0.55
C ILE A 49 -4.84 -6.82 -0.87
N GLY A 50 -3.87 -6.63 0.01
CA GLY A 50 -2.53 -7.16 -0.18
C GLY A 50 -1.43 -6.26 0.36
N GLY A 51 -0.19 -6.51 -0.06
CA GLY A 51 0.96 -5.66 0.25
C GLY A 51 1.12 -4.50 -0.75
N GLY A 52 2.26 -3.82 -0.69
CA GLY A 52 2.57 -2.65 -1.52
C GLY A 52 2.26 -2.84 -3.01
N SER A 53 2.61 -3.99 -3.60
CA SER A 53 2.35 -4.25 -5.03
C SER A 53 0.85 -4.22 -5.39
N SER A 54 -0.02 -4.69 -4.48
CA SER A 54 -1.47 -4.63 -4.68
C SER A 54 -1.97 -3.19 -4.58
N MET A 55 -1.45 -2.43 -3.60
CA MET A 55 -1.78 -1.03 -3.41
C MET A 55 -1.32 -0.18 -4.60
N ASP A 56 -0.07 -0.34 -5.04
CA ASP A 56 0.51 0.38 -6.18
C ASP A 56 -0.28 0.12 -7.47
N THR A 57 -0.69 -1.14 -7.69
CA THR A 57 -1.53 -1.48 -8.84
C THR A 57 -2.90 -0.81 -8.75
N ALA A 58 -3.54 -0.83 -7.58
CA ALA A 58 -4.85 -0.23 -7.36
C ALA A 58 -4.83 1.29 -7.55
N LYS A 59 -3.81 1.98 -7.01
CA LYS A 59 -3.60 3.42 -7.19
C LYS A 59 -3.45 3.76 -8.67
N ALA A 60 -2.56 3.08 -9.40
CA ALA A 60 -2.37 3.29 -10.82
C ALA A 60 -3.66 3.07 -11.62
N ILE A 61 -4.44 2.02 -11.33
CA ILE A 61 -5.74 1.77 -11.97
C ILE A 61 -6.70 2.91 -11.67
N GLY A 62 -6.86 3.28 -10.40
CA GLY A 62 -7.80 4.30 -9.96
C GLY A 62 -7.54 5.67 -10.57
N ILE A 63 -6.27 6.08 -10.63
CA ILE A 63 -5.86 7.34 -11.26
C ILE A 63 -6.17 7.34 -12.76
N ILE A 64 -5.77 6.30 -13.49
CA ILE A 64 -5.94 6.23 -14.95
C ILE A 64 -7.40 6.18 -15.34
N VAL A 65 -8.26 5.50 -14.57
CA VAL A 65 -9.69 5.42 -14.86
C VAL A 65 -10.32 6.81 -14.89
N ASN A 66 -10.02 7.67 -13.93
CA ASN A 66 -10.55 9.03 -13.84
C ASN A 66 -9.75 10.06 -14.67
N ASN A 67 -8.53 9.72 -15.06
CA ASN A 67 -7.64 10.57 -15.86
C ASN A 67 -7.19 9.85 -17.15
N PRO A 68 -8.10 9.54 -18.10
CA PRO A 68 -7.82 8.66 -19.24
C PRO A 68 -6.78 9.20 -20.23
N LYS A 69 -6.42 10.47 -20.14
CA LYS A 69 -5.30 11.06 -20.91
C LYS A 69 -3.96 10.42 -20.54
N PHE A 70 -3.85 9.85 -19.33
CA PHE A 70 -2.67 9.17 -18.81
C PHE A 70 -2.78 7.64 -18.89
N ALA A 71 -3.44 7.11 -19.93
CA ALA A 71 -3.60 5.66 -20.12
C ALA A 71 -2.28 4.90 -20.23
N ASP A 72 -1.20 5.56 -20.67
CA ASP A 72 0.16 5.05 -20.49
C ASP A 72 0.69 5.53 -19.14
N VAL A 73 0.81 4.62 -18.17
CA VAL A 73 1.26 4.93 -16.81
C VAL A 73 2.66 5.57 -16.76
N ARG A 74 3.47 5.44 -17.81
CA ARG A 74 4.76 6.13 -17.91
C ARG A 74 4.63 7.65 -17.89
N SER A 75 3.51 8.18 -18.36
CA SER A 75 3.24 9.61 -18.35
C SER A 75 2.95 10.17 -16.95
N LEU A 76 2.85 9.30 -15.96
CA LEU A 76 2.66 9.64 -14.54
C LEU A 76 3.96 9.55 -13.72
N GLU A 77 5.10 9.25 -14.35
CA GLU A 77 6.39 9.18 -13.67
C GLU A 77 6.76 10.54 -13.03
N GLY A 78 7.28 10.48 -11.81
CA GLY A 78 7.60 11.67 -11.01
C GLY A 78 6.34 12.33 -10.45
N LEU A 79 6.31 13.64 -10.36
CA LEU A 79 5.12 14.38 -9.92
C LEU A 79 4.05 14.34 -10.99
N SER A 80 3.00 13.58 -10.73
CA SER A 80 1.95 13.31 -11.72
C SER A 80 1.08 14.54 -11.98
N PRO A 81 0.84 14.90 -13.24
CA PRO A 81 0.07 16.11 -13.58
C PRO A 81 -1.43 15.85 -13.66
N THR A 82 -1.97 14.99 -12.81
CA THR A 82 -3.40 14.67 -12.81
C THR A 82 -4.24 15.81 -12.25
N LYS A 83 -5.53 15.83 -12.57
CA LYS A 83 -6.47 16.86 -12.12
C LYS A 83 -7.67 16.30 -11.38
N LYS A 84 -7.87 14.98 -11.44
CA LYS A 84 -9.01 14.32 -10.83
C LYS A 84 -8.51 13.26 -9.86
N PRO A 85 -9.15 13.14 -8.68
CA PRO A 85 -8.87 12.07 -7.76
C PRO A 85 -9.01 10.69 -8.42
N ALA A 86 -8.31 9.70 -7.91
CA ALA A 86 -8.54 8.30 -8.21
C ALA A 86 -10.00 7.93 -7.94
N VAL A 87 -10.44 6.80 -8.46
CA VAL A 87 -11.73 6.23 -8.07
C VAL A 87 -11.72 5.92 -6.57
N PHE A 88 -12.90 5.91 -5.96
CA PHE A 88 -13.02 5.59 -4.53
C PHE A 88 -12.30 4.28 -4.23
N THR A 89 -11.32 4.33 -3.32
CA THR A 89 -10.47 3.17 -3.02
C THR A 89 -10.45 2.93 -1.51
N ILE A 90 -10.72 1.67 -1.13
CA ILE A 90 -10.54 1.13 0.22
C ILE A 90 -9.30 0.25 0.18
N ALA A 91 -8.31 0.54 1.00
CA ALA A 91 -7.06 -0.19 1.08
C ALA A 91 -7.02 -1.06 2.35
N VAL A 92 -6.73 -2.35 2.18
CA VAL A 92 -6.63 -3.34 3.25
C VAL A 92 -5.24 -3.98 3.18
N PRO A 93 -4.22 -3.41 3.84
CA PRO A 93 -2.86 -3.93 3.79
C PRO A 93 -2.75 -5.29 4.48
N THR A 94 -1.88 -6.15 3.93
CA THR A 94 -1.57 -7.47 4.49
C THR A 94 -0.09 -7.63 4.83
N THR A 95 0.67 -6.53 4.73
CA THR A 95 2.08 -6.44 5.12
C THR A 95 2.31 -5.20 5.97
N SER A 96 3.29 -5.27 6.87
CA SER A 96 3.70 -4.16 7.72
C SER A 96 5.02 -3.61 7.21
N GLY A 97 5.00 -2.67 6.26
CA GLY A 97 6.21 -2.15 5.63
C GLY A 97 6.01 -0.80 4.94
N THR A 98 5.45 -0.83 3.75
CA THR A 98 5.43 0.33 2.82
C THR A 98 4.48 1.46 3.20
N ALA A 99 3.48 1.21 4.05
CA ALA A 99 2.36 2.13 4.33
C ALA A 99 1.66 2.65 3.04
N ALA A 100 1.67 1.86 1.96
CA ALA A 100 1.16 2.28 0.65
C ALA A 100 -0.34 2.62 0.68
N GLU A 101 -1.07 2.17 1.70
CA GLU A 101 -2.48 2.50 1.94
C GLU A 101 -2.73 3.95 2.34
N VAL A 102 -1.67 4.69 2.73
CA VAL A 102 -1.76 6.10 3.18
C VAL A 102 -0.74 7.01 2.51
N THR A 103 -0.02 6.54 1.50
CA THR A 103 1.00 7.33 0.79
C THR A 103 0.49 7.88 -0.53
N ILE A 104 1.16 8.94 -1.04
CA ILE A 104 0.93 9.53 -2.37
C ILE A 104 1.77 8.87 -3.47
N ASN A 105 2.55 7.85 -3.13
CA ASN A 105 3.50 7.22 -4.05
C ASN A 105 2.99 5.84 -4.49
N TYR A 106 3.32 5.47 -5.72
CA TYR A 106 3.25 4.09 -6.21
C TYR A 106 4.37 3.80 -7.20
N VAL A 107 4.82 2.55 -7.23
CA VAL A 107 5.99 2.13 -8.01
C VAL A 107 5.58 1.12 -9.08
N ILE A 108 5.91 1.42 -10.32
CA ILE A 108 5.61 0.56 -11.46
C ILE A 108 6.89 0.13 -12.17
N THR A 109 6.90 -1.11 -12.66
CA THR A 109 8.02 -1.69 -13.39
C THR A 109 7.81 -1.56 -14.91
N ASP A 110 8.72 -0.90 -15.57
CA ASP A 110 8.83 -0.90 -17.04
C ASP A 110 9.80 -1.99 -17.49
N ARG A 111 9.26 -3.15 -17.87
CA ARG A 111 10.08 -4.28 -18.33
C ARG A 111 10.78 -4.01 -19.66
N ALA A 112 10.26 -3.10 -20.48
CA ALA A 112 10.90 -2.77 -21.75
C ALA A 112 12.18 -1.96 -21.56
N LYS A 113 12.27 -1.21 -20.45
CA LYS A 113 13.43 -0.41 -20.07
C LYS A 113 14.21 -0.99 -18.90
N ASP A 114 13.80 -2.18 -18.41
CA ASP A 114 14.36 -2.88 -17.24
C ASP A 114 14.56 -1.94 -16.02
N ARG A 115 13.54 -1.14 -15.71
CA ARG A 115 13.60 -0.20 -14.60
C ARG A 115 12.27 -0.09 -13.85
N LYS A 116 12.35 0.31 -12.59
CA LYS A 116 11.21 0.80 -11.81
C LYS A 116 11.16 2.32 -11.90
N PHE A 117 9.96 2.86 -11.85
CA PHE A 117 9.74 4.29 -11.73
C PHE A 117 8.65 4.57 -10.70
N VAL A 118 8.80 5.71 -10.05
CA VAL A 118 7.89 6.18 -9.00
C VAL A 118 6.94 7.20 -9.62
N CYS A 119 5.67 7.07 -9.30
CA CYS A 119 4.65 8.10 -9.54
C CYS A 119 4.28 8.71 -8.20
N VAL A 120 4.14 10.03 -8.16
CA VAL A 120 3.81 10.80 -6.96
C VAL A 120 2.57 11.63 -7.28
N ASP A 121 1.45 11.33 -6.61
CA ASP A 121 0.17 11.98 -6.91
C ASP A 121 -0.70 12.11 -5.65
N PRO A 122 -0.93 13.33 -5.14
CA PRO A 122 -1.82 13.53 -4.00
C PRO A 122 -3.26 13.03 -4.23
N HIS A 123 -3.65 12.86 -5.50
CA HIS A 123 -4.96 12.37 -5.88
C HIS A 123 -5.13 10.85 -5.79
N ASP A 124 -4.06 10.09 -5.49
CA ASP A 124 -4.10 8.63 -5.47
C ASP A 124 -4.23 8.03 -4.08
N ILE A 125 -4.17 8.83 -3.03
CA ILE A 125 -4.33 8.34 -1.66
C ILE A 125 -5.66 7.61 -1.52
N PRO A 126 -5.67 6.35 -1.04
CA PRO A 126 -6.91 5.65 -0.76
C PRO A 126 -7.81 6.44 0.21
N MET A 127 -9.11 6.49 -0.08
CA MET A 127 -10.06 7.23 0.76
C MET A 127 -10.25 6.60 2.13
N ILE A 128 -10.07 5.28 2.23
CA ILE A 128 -10.16 4.52 3.48
C ILE A 128 -8.99 3.55 3.55
N ALA A 129 -8.25 3.57 4.65
CA ALA A 129 -7.27 2.55 4.99
C ALA A 129 -7.79 1.71 6.17
N VAL A 130 -7.92 0.41 5.97
CA VAL A 130 -8.33 -0.55 7.00
C VAL A 130 -7.09 -1.33 7.44
N VAL A 131 -6.42 -0.82 8.47
CA VAL A 131 -5.21 -1.44 9.04
C VAL A 131 -5.63 -2.42 10.13
N ASP A 132 -5.91 -3.65 9.71
CA ASP A 132 -6.30 -4.75 10.58
C ASP A 132 -5.12 -5.74 10.70
N SER A 133 -4.59 -5.90 11.91
CA SER A 133 -3.46 -6.80 12.18
C SER A 133 -3.77 -8.26 11.87
N ASP A 134 -5.04 -8.68 11.94
CA ASP A 134 -5.46 -10.04 11.60
C ASP A 134 -5.22 -10.36 10.11
N MET A 135 -5.23 -9.34 9.26
CA MET A 135 -4.89 -9.49 7.85
C MET A 135 -3.37 -9.69 7.61
N MET A 136 -2.55 -9.43 8.63
CA MET A 136 -1.09 -9.53 8.58
C MET A 136 -0.56 -10.77 9.30
N LEU A 137 -1.38 -11.48 10.10
CA LEU A 137 -0.95 -12.64 10.90
C LEU A 137 -0.37 -13.79 10.07
N SER A 138 -0.90 -14.00 8.87
CA SER A 138 -0.45 -15.07 7.97
C SER A 138 0.75 -14.70 7.10
N MET A 139 1.32 -13.50 7.27
CA MET A 139 2.50 -13.08 6.52
C MET A 139 3.70 -13.99 6.82
N PRO A 140 4.40 -14.52 5.79
CA PRO A 140 5.59 -15.33 6.00
C PRO A 140 6.68 -14.57 6.77
N ASP A 141 7.43 -15.27 7.63
CA ASP A 141 8.42 -14.64 8.52
C ASP A 141 9.53 -13.89 7.76
N LYS A 142 9.98 -14.43 6.62
CA LYS A 142 10.95 -13.74 5.76
C LYS A 142 10.40 -12.43 5.21
N LEU A 143 9.12 -12.41 4.86
CA LEU A 143 8.47 -11.19 4.38
C LEU A 143 8.28 -10.20 5.54
N ALA A 144 7.89 -10.67 6.72
CA ALA A 144 7.77 -9.84 7.92
C ALA A 144 9.09 -9.16 8.27
N ALA A 145 10.21 -9.90 8.18
CA ALA A 145 11.53 -9.33 8.40
C ALA A 145 11.88 -8.27 7.37
N ALA A 146 11.71 -8.56 6.09
CA ALA A 146 12.03 -7.64 5.00
C ALA A 146 11.18 -6.35 5.06
N THR A 147 9.86 -6.50 5.21
CA THR A 147 8.96 -5.34 5.25
C THR A 147 9.10 -4.55 6.55
N GLY A 148 9.41 -5.21 7.68
CA GLY A 148 9.67 -4.51 8.93
C GLY A 148 10.98 -3.68 8.89
N MET A 149 12.01 -4.16 8.20
CA MET A 149 13.22 -3.38 7.94
C MET A 149 12.96 -2.21 6.97
N ASP A 150 12.12 -2.42 5.97
CA ASP A 150 11.64 -1.37 5.07
C ASP A 150 10.94 -0.25 5.87
N ALA A 151 10.03 -0.62 6.78
CA ALA A 151 9.37 0.31 7.69
C ALA A 151 10.37 1.09 8.55
N LEU A 152 11.42 0.43 9.06
CA LEU A 152 12.47 1.09 9.85
C LEU A 152 13.24 2.11 8.99
N THR A 153 13.58 1.73 7.76
CA THR A 153 14.28 2.61 6.82
C THR A 153 13.46 3.87 6.57
N HIS A 154 12.19 3.73 6.23
CA HIS A 154 11.30 4.86 5.99
C HIS A 154 11.13 5.77 7.22
N ALA A 155 11.01 5.17 8.42
CA ALA A 155 10.91 5.95 9.66
C ALA A 155 12.19 6.75 9.94
N ILE A 156 13.38 6.18 9.67
CA ILE A 156 14.65 6.87 9.81
C ILE A 156 14.78 7.97 8.74
N GLU A 157 14.49 7.67 7.49
CA GLU A 157 14.54 8.64 6.38
C GLU A 157 13.64 9.84 6.66
N GLY A 158 12.40 9.61 7.13
CA GLY A 158 11.48 10.67 7.49
C GLY A 158 11.98 11.52 8.66
N TYR A 159 12.66 10.91 9.63
CA TYR A 159 13.22 11.64 10.78
C TYR A 159 14.42 12.53 10.40
N ILE A 160 15.26 12.10 9.44
CA ILE A 160 16.50 12.83 9.05
C ILE A 160 16.33 13.68 7.79
N THR A 161 15.16 13.74 7.18
CA THR A 161 14.91 14.55 5.98
C THR A 161 14.99 16.06 6.30
N ARG A 162 15.28 16.87 5.29
CA ARG A 162 15.32 18.33 5.44
C ARG A 162 13.94 18.95 5.74
N ALA A 163 12.87 18.24 5.46
CA ALA A 163 11.50 18.65 5.73
C ALA A 163 10.98 18.20 7.11
N ALA A 164 11.81 17.50 7.90
CA ALA A 164 11.47 17.06 9.25
C ALA A 164 11.08 18.25 10.15
N ASN A 165 10.14 18.02 11.01
CA ASN A 165 9.64 19.00 11.99
C ASN A 165 9.14 18.28 13.25
N ASP A 166 8.94 19.03 14.33
CA ASP A 166 8.57 18.46 15.65
C ASP A 166 7.34 17.55 15.59
N MET A 167 6.36 17.85 14.73
CA MET A 167 5.16 17.05 14.61
C MET A 167 5.44 15.71 13.91
N THR A 168 6.17 15.73 12.81
CA THR A 168 6.52 14.50 12.07
C THR A 168 7.52 13.65 12.84
N ASP A 169 8.43 14.27 13.58
CA ASP A 169 9.44 13.59 14.39
C ASP A 169 8.81 12.70 15.47
N MET A 170 7.74 13.16 16.12
CA MET A 170 7.02 12.34 17.11
C MET A 170 6.56 11.01 16.51
N PHE A 171 6.03 11.02 15.30
CA PHE A 171 5.53 9.81 14.64
C PHE A 171 6.69 8.90 14.22
N HIS A 172 7.75 9.47 13.64
CA HIS A 172 8.91 8.69 13.20
C HIS A 172 9.65 8.07 14.38
N LEU A 173 9.89 8.82 15.46
CA LEU A 173 10.52 8.28 16.67
C LEU A 173 9.69 7.18 17.29
N LYS A 174 8.35 7.33 17.32
CA LYS A 174 7.47 6.27 17.83
C LYS A 174 7.46 5.05 16.93
N ALA A 175 7.51 5.22 15.62
CA ALA A 175 7.65 4.11 14.67
C ALA A 175 8.96 3.34 14.90
N ILE A 176 10.10 4.04 15.02
CA ILE A 176 11.42 3.46 15.30
C ILE A 176 11.41 2.67 16.61
N GLU A 177 10.85 3.26 17.67
CA GLU A 177 10.73 2.60 19.00
C GLU A 177 9.96 1.28 18.88
N LEU A 178 8.78 1.31 18.26
CA LEU A 178 7.93 0.13 18.11
C LEU A 178 8.62 -0.94 17.25
N ILE A 179 9.27 -0.57 16.15
CA ILE A 179 9.97 -1.52 15.29
C ILE A 179 11.14 -2.15 16.04
N ALA A 180 11.95 -1.35 16.74
CA ALA A 180 13.09 -1.84 17.52
C ALA A 180 12.63 -2.85 18.60
N GLN A 181 11.48 -2.61 19.22
CA GLN A 181 10.93 -3.45 20.28
C GLN A 181 10.28 -4.73 19.74
N TYR A 182 9.54 -4.66 18.63
CA TYR A 182 8.64 -5.73 18.22
C TYR A 182 9.04 -6.49 16.95
N LEU A 183 9.93 -5.97 16.11
CA LEU A 183 10.28 -6.62 14.85
C LEU A 183 10.79 -8.07 15.04
N ARG A 184 11.69 -8.30 16.02
CA ARG A 184 12.23 -9.64 16.27
C ARG A 184 11.14 -10.63 16.68
N ASP A 185 10.22 -10.21 17.54
CA ASP A 185 9.11 -11.05 18.00
C ASP A 185 8.05 -11.24 16.92
N SER A 186 7.84 -10.28 16.02
CA SER A 186 6.95 -10.42 14.86
C SER A 186 7.43 -11.47 13.87
N VAL A 187 8.74 -11.73 13.82
CA VAL A 187 9.39 -12.74 12.96
C VAL A 187 9.52 -14.07 13.70
N ASN A 188 10.16 -14.07 14.87
CA ASN A 188 10.58 -15.28 15.58
C ASN A 188 9.64 -15.70 16.73
N GLY A 189 8.71 -14.85 17.11
CA GLY A 189 7.76 -15.11 18.20
C GLY A 189 6.80 -16.26 17.87
N LYS A 190 6.07 -16.72 18.88
CA LYS A 190 5.05 -17.78 18.76
C LYS A 190 3.80 -17.37 19.53
N GLY A 191 2.61 -17.83 19.05
CA GLY A 191 1.33 -17.58 19.70
C GLY A 191 1.08 -16.10 19.96
N GLU A 192 0.47 -15.78 21.07
CA GLU A 192 0.08 -14.41 21.45
C GLU A 192 1.23 -13.39 21.39
N LYS A 193 2.47 -13.82 21.69
CA LYS A 193 3.63 -12.94 21.60
C LYS A 193 3.87 -12.46 20.18
N LYS A 194 3.73 -13.36 19.20
CA LYS A 194 3.87 -13.03 17.77
C LYS A 194 2.71 -12.17 17.27
N GLU A 195 1.50 -12.49 17.69
CA GLU A 195 0.28 -11.75 17.32
C GLU A 195 0.36 -10.31 17.80
N LYS A 196 0.67 -10.11 19.08
CA LYS A 196 0.89 -8.78 19.66
C LYS A 196 2.01 -8.02 18.95
N ALA A 197 3.11 -8.70 18.63
CA ALA A 197 4.21 -8.06 17.91
C ALA A 197 3.78 -7.62 16.50
N ARG A 198 3.02 -8.42 15.78
CA ARG A 198 2.48 -8.06 14.45
C ARG A 198 1.48 -6.91 14.52
N GLU A 199 0.64 -6.85 15.53
CA GLU A 199 -0.21 -5.70 15.81
C GLU A 199 0.61 -4.41 15.98
N LYS A 200 1.68 -4.46 16.77
CA LYS A 200 2.56 -3.30 16.99
C LYS A 200 3.34 -2.93 15.72
N MET A 201 3.74 -3.90 14.91
CA MET A 201 4.35 -3.63 13.60
C MET A 201 3.37 -3.01 12.61
N ALA A 202 2.10 -3.39 12.63
CA ALA A 202 1.06 -2.74 11.84
C ALA A 202 0.88 -1.26 12.21
N LEU A 203 0.87 -0.96 13.51
CA LEU A 203 0.85 0.42 14.00
C LEU A 203 2.11 1.19 13.59
N ALA A 204 3.28 0.58 13.76
CA ALA A 204 4.56 1.24 13.46
C ALA A 204 4.67 1.64 11.97
N GLN A 205 4.29 0.73 11.06
CA GLN A 205 4.30 1.05 9.63
C GLN A 205 3.28 2.13 9.26
N TYR A 206 2.16 2.19 9.95
CA TYR A 206 1.18 3.25 9.75
C TYR A 206 1.72 4.61 10.21
N LEU A 207 2.45 4.68 11.33
CA LEU A 207 3.00 5.93 11.86
C LEU A 207 4.07 6.55 10.95
N GLN A 208 4.84 5.74 10.20
CA GLN A 208 5.86 6.24 9.28
C GLN A 208 5.27 7.06 8.10
N PHE A 209 3.96 6.96 7.83
CA PHE A 209 3.31 7.71 6.75
C PHE A 209 3.45 9.24 6.93
N SER A 210 3.74 9.70 8.13
CA SER A 210 3.96 11.14 8.41
C SER A 210 5.06 11.76 7.55
N GLN A 211 5.91 10.95 6.91
CA GLN A 211 6.84 11.39 5.85
C GLN A 211 6.12 12.10 4.70
N GLN A 212 4.84 11.82 4.49
CA GLN A 212 4.01 12.47 3.45
C GLN A 212 3.49 13.85 3.87
N LEU A 213 3.62 14.20 5.16
CA LEU A 213 3.24 15.52 5.71
C LEU A 213 4.37 16.55 5.59
N GLN A 214 5.50 16.15 5.04
CA GLN A 214 6.70 16.94 4.78
C GLN A 214 6.73 17.38 3.32
#